data_a49498bc0ab5bcb31a97e421ca85c0dd
#
_entry.id   a49498bc0ab5bcb31a97e421ca85c0dd
#
_cell.length_a   1.000
_cell.length_b   1.000
_cell.length_c   1.000
_cell.angle_alpha   90.00
_cell.angle_beta   90.00
_cell.angle_gamma   90.00
#
_symmetry.space_group_name_H-M   'P 1'
#
loop_
_entity.id
_entity.type
_entity.pdbx_description
1 polymer ?
#
loop_
_entity_poly.entity_id
_entity_poly.type
_entity_poly.pdbx_seq_one_letter_code
_entity_poly.pdbx_strand_id
1 'polypeptide(L)'
;MKRWQVIVLAVAVALGIAVIAGYRMGVRLLQDRVVDALGHGSRLTELKVNWFSIELLGLSIDAPKGWPSVRTFAAERVIIVPDLRTLFTDKIRISSIVVEKPYLSILRYPGKLIMVPSLTQREENQRNSKSDQAGAGAVMISTIELKNASLDLYDATVSRPPLRVRIEEIEAVLQDVASPAAEKTRFDLAGIVKGVKRDGRATVSGWVGPGARDSSSRIVLEAVDMVALQPYLVKRNEAQVAKGTLDLNLASEVRNNNLDGKGKVILQDLEFAPSRGFFDTFMGLPRNAVISFLKDNNNAIDVDFTLRGNTSNPNFSLNENLSTRVATAMAGQLGVSIKNVAEGLGTLGRKGMEGAGSVVEGVGSAFKRLFGGDKR
;
A
#
# COMPACT_ATOMS: atom_id res chain seq x y z
N MET A 1 9.59 7.27 0.17
CA MET A 1 9.98 7.54 1.57
C MET A 1 10.13 9.03 1.93
N LYS A 2 9.80 9.98 1.11
CA LYS A 2 10.25 11.36 1.38
C LYS A 2 9.19 12.32 1.89
N ARG A 3 7.91 12.01 1.85
CA ARG A 3 6.89 13.04 2.05
C ARG A 3 6.14 12.96 3.37
N TRP A 4 5.92 11.77 3.90
CA TRP A 4 5.24 11.59 5.18
C TRP A 4 6.15 11.90 6.39
N GLN A 5 7.43 11.57 6.28
CA GLN A 5 8.45 11.91 7.31
C GLN A 5 8.60 13.41 7.51
N VAL A 6 8.51 14.20 6.43
CA VAL A 6 8.58 15.67 6.49
C VAL A 6 7.36 16.27 7.20
N ILE A 7 6.20 15.65 7.10
CA ILE A 7 4.95 16.13 7.72
C ILE A 7 4.99 15.98 9.23
N VAL A 8 5.28 14.79 9.71
CA VAL A 8 5.43 14.50 11.14
C VAL A 8 6.56 15.37 11.70
N LEU A 9 7.60 15.57 10.90
CA LEU A 9 8.73 16.40 11.23
C LEU A 9 8.39 17.89 11.35
N ALA A 10 7.65 18.43 10.38
CA ALA A 10 7.26 19.85 10.42
C ALA A 10 6.35 20.17 11.61
N VAL A 11 5.45 19.26 11.97
CA VAL A 11 4.61 19.38 13.18
C VAL A 11 5.47 19.28 14.44
N ALA A 12 6.41 18.36 14.49
CA ALA A 12 7.29 18.16 15.64
C ALA A 12 8.25 19.32 15.85
N VAL A 13 8.83 19.87 14.78
CA VAL A 13 9.74 21.04 14.86
C VAL A 13 8.98 22.32 15.25
N ALA A 14 7.81 22.57 14.71
CA ALA A 14 6.96 23.69 15.10
C ALA A 14 6.57 23.63 16.58
N LEU A 15 6.31 22.43 17.09
CA LEU A 15 5.96 22.19 18.48
C LEU A 15 7.18 22.31 19.42
N GLY A 16 8.35 21.82 19.02
CA GLY A 16 9.60 21.93 19.82
C GLY A 16 10.05 23.36 20.04
N ILE A 17 9.97 24.20 19.03
CA ILE A 17 10.36 25.64 19.12
C ILE A 17 9.43 26.42 20.06
N ALA A 18 8.19 26.03 20.18
CA ALA A 18 7.19 26.80 20.90
C ALA A 18 7.14 26.49 22.42
N VAL A 19 7.60 25.33 22.85
CA VAL A 19 7.81 25.03 24.27
C VAL A 19 8.83 25.98 24.88
N ILE A 20 9.77 26.50 24.09
CA ILE A 20 10.84 27.42 24.52
C ILE A 20 10.34 28.85 24.69
N ALA A 21 9.29 29.29 24.00
CA ALA A 21 8.92 30.70 23.86
C ALA A 21 7.82 31.24 24.80
N GLY A 22 7.37 30.50 25.80
CA GLY A 22 6.49 31.05 26.85
C GLY A 22 5.04 30.57 26.85
N TYR A 23 4.69 30.01 27.96
CA TYR A 23 3.54 29.16 28.27
C TYR A 23 2.12 29.76 28.07
N ARG A 24 1.92 31.04 28.05
CA ARG A 24 0.57 31.64 27.99
C ARG A 24 0.20 32.34 26.67
N MET A 25 1.14 32.85 25.97
CA MET A 25 0.94 33.50 24.68
C MET A 25 1.16 32.52 23.52
N GLY A 26 1.87 31.43 23.81
CA GLY A 26 2.34 30.44 22.85
C GLY A 26 1.28 29.45 22.35
N VAL A 27 0.27 29.05 23.16
CA VAL A 27 -0.66 27.98 22.76
C VAL A 27 -1.52 28.35 21.55
N ARG A 28 -2.02 29.58 21.48
CA ARG A 28 -2.79 30.06 20.32
C ARG A 28 -1.89 30.23 19.09
N LEU A 29 -0.72 30.84 19.29
CA LEU A 29 0.27 31.00 18.21
C LEU A 29 0.76 29.64 17.69
N LEU A 30 0.86 28.65 18.56
CA LEU A 30 1.20 27.27 18.24
C LEU A 30 0.11 26.58 17.41
N GLN A 31 -1.13 26.75 17.83
CA GLN A 31 -2.28 26.18 17.11
C GLN A 31 -2.32 26.72 15.68
N ASP A 32 -2.17 28.05 15.51
CA ASP A 32 -2.14 28.69 14.19
C ASP A 32 -0.92 28.20 13.37
N ARG A 33 0.26 28.08 13.98
CA ARG A 33 1.46 27.56 13.32
C ARG A 33 1.33 26.10 12.89
N VAL A 34 0.69 25.27 13.71
CA VAL A 34 0.39 23.86 13.35
C VAL A 34 -0.58 23.80 12.18
N VAL A 35 -1.66 24.58 12.22
CA VAL A 35 -2.64 24.64 11.14
C VAL A 35 -1.99 25.16 9.86
N ASP A 36 -1.19 26.23 9.95
CA ASP A 36 -0.43 26.76 8.82
C ASP A 36 0.59 25.74 8.27
N ALA A 37 1.25 24.99 9.14
CA ALA A 37 2.20 23.94 8.72
C ALA A 37 1.52 22.77 8.00
N LEU A 38 0.28 22.43 8.37
CA LEU A 38 -0.52 21.41 7.72
C LEU A 38 -1.19 21.86 6.41
N GLY A 39 -1.19 23.17 6.16
CA GLY A 39 -1.67 23.78 4.92
C GLY A 39 -3.18 24.05 4.90
N HIS A 40 -3.65 24.54 3.75
CA HIS A 40 -5.05 24.93 3.56
C HIS A 40 -6.01 23.77 3.76
N GLY A 41 -7.11 24.01 4.48
CA GLY A 41 -8.13 23.03 4.79
C GLY A 41 -7.83 22.16 6.02
N SER A 42 -6.74 22.46 6.73
CA SER A 42 -6.48 21.81 8.01
C SER A 42 -7.24 22.48 9.15
N ARG A 43 -7.70 21.68 10.09
CA ARG A 43 -8.42 22.10 11.29
C ARG A 43 -7.91 21.34 12.48
N LEU A 44 -7.77 22.06 13.58
CA LEU A 44 -7.41 21.53 14.88
C LEU A 44 -8.41 22.02 15.91
N THR A 45 -9.08 21.13 16.62
CA THR A 45 -10.10 21.51 17.60
C THR A 45 -9.44 22.10 18.84
N GLU A 46 -8.44 21.46 19.39
CA GLU A 46 -7.77 21.85 20.62
C GLU A 46 -6.31 21.43 20.63
N LEU A 47 -5.44 22.25 21.22
CA LEU A 47 -4.06 21.93 21.51
C LEU A 47 -3.82 22.06 23.01
N LYS A 48 -3.37 20.99 23.65
CA LYS A 48 -3.00 20.93 25.06
C LYS A 48 -1.52 20.76 25.20
N VAL A 49 -0.89 21.58 26.01
CA VAL A 49 0.52 21.44 26.35
C VAL A 49 0.59 21.03 27.82
N ASN A 50 1.07 19.82 28.06
CA ASN A 50 1.33 19.26 29.39
C ASN A 50 2.83 19.35 29.68
N TRP A 51 3.25 19.05 30.91
CA TRP A 51 4.65 19.12 31.32
C TRP A 51 5.61 18.26 30.49
N PHE A 52 5.12 17.12 29.97
CA PHE A 52 5.93 16.13 29.24
C PHE A 52 5.34 15.72 27.91
N SER A 53 4.19 16.27 27.50
CA SER A 53 3.52 15.92 26.26
C SER A 53 2.76 17.08 25.66
N ILE A 54 2.58 17.01 24.36
CA ILE A 54 1.71 17.90 23.59
C ILE A 54 0.62 17.04 22.98
N GLU A 55 -0.63 17.46 23.16
CA GLU A 55 -1.78 16.74 22.65
C GLU A 55 -2.53 17.61 21.65
N LEU A 56 -2.77 17.06 20.46
CA LEU A 56 -3.60 17.63 19.43
C LEU A 56 -4.93 16.87 19.40
N LEU A 57 -6.05 17.54 19.53
CA LEU A 57 -7.38 16.94 19.52
C LEU A 57 -8.15 17.37 18.27
N GLY A 58 -8.80 16.41 17.61
CA GLY A 58 -9.65 16.67 16.46
C GLY A 58 -8.90 17.25 15.25
N LEU A 59 -7.71 16.72 14.97
CA LEU A 59 -6.95 17.11 13.79
C LEU A 59 -7.62 16.57 12.54
N SER A 60 -7.83 17.42 11.53
CA SER A 60 -8.35 17.01 10.23
C SER A 60 -7.81 17.86 9.10
N ILE A 61 -7.66 17.26 7.93
CA ILE A 61 -7.25 17.91 6.68
C ILE A 61 -8.31 17.56 5.64
N ASP A 62 -9.00 18.58 5.14
CA ASP A 62 -10.04 18.41 4.14
C ASP A 62 -9.43 17.97 2.79
N ALA A 63 -10.23 17.26 2.02
CA ALA A 63 -9.82 16.83 0.70
C ALA A 63 -10.07 17.93 -0.34
N PRO A 64 -9.23 18.05 -1.37
CA PRO A 64 -9.45 19.00 -2.47
C PRO A 64 -10.67 18.57 -3.30
N LYS A 65 -11.21 19.50 -4.11
CA LYS A 65 -12.32 19.22 -5.03
C LYS A 65 -11.97 18.06 -5.98
N GLY A 66 -12.89 17.14 -6.16
CA GLY A 66 -12.71 15.95 -7.00
C GLY A 66 -12.02 14.77 -6.32
N TRP A 67 -11.67 14.90 -5.04
CA TRP A 67 -11.17 13.77 -4.25
C TRP A 67 -12.32 12.82 -3.88
N PRO A 68 -12.12 11.48 -3.88
CA PRO A 68 -13.20 10.53 -3.61
C PRO A 68 -13.70 10.53 -2.15
N SER A 69 -12.95 11.10 -1.22
CA SER A 69 -13.29 11.22 0.20
C SER A 69 -13.40 12.70 0.60
N VAL A 70 -14.15 12.98 1.66
CA VAL A 70 -14.30 14.35 2.21
C VAL A 70 -13.01 14.86 2.88
N ARG A 71 -12.20 13.94 3.41
CA ARG A 71 -10.96 14.25 4.12
C ARG A 71 -9.80 13.46 3.54
N THR A 72 -8.62 14.04 3.52
CA THR A 72 -7.39 13.32 3.19
C THR A 72 -6.76 12.70 4.41
N PHE A 73 -6.83 13.38 5.55
CA PHE A 73 -6.34 12.91 6.84
C PHE A 73 -7.26 13.37 7.97
N ALA A 74 -7.40 12.57 9.02
CA ALA A 74 -7.98 12.97 10.29
C ALA A 74 -7.37 12.13 11.43
N ALA A 75 -7.36 12.67 12.65
CA ALA A 75 -6.99 11.94 13.86
C ALA A 75 -7.82 12.47 15.03
N GLU A 76 -8.32 11.55 15.85
CA GLU A 76 -9.08 11.95 17.05
C GLU A 76 -8.13 12.61 18.04
N ARG A 77 -6.95 12.04 18.27
CA ARG A 77 -5.94 12.53 19.18
C ARG A 77 -4.54 12.19 18.68
N VAL A 78 -3.62 13.14 18.81
CA VAL A 78 -2.20 12.95 18.58
C VAL A 78 -1.46 13.36 19.84
N ILE A 79 -0.70 12.45 20.43
CA ILE A 79 0.10 12.67 21.63
C ILE A 79 1.57 12.66 21.23
N ILE A 80 2.28 13.73 21.50
CA ILE A 80 3.71 13.88 21.20
C ILE A 80 4.47 14.02 22.50
N VAL A 81 5.44 13.15 22.71
CA VAL A 81 6.32 13.16 23.89
C VAL A 81 7.74 13.54 23.44
N PRO A 82 8.16 14.81 23.60
CA PRO A 82 9.52 15.23 23.29
C PRO A 82 10.54 14.68 24.28
N ASP A 83 11.76 14.46 23.84
CA ASP A 83 12.89 14.25 24.74
C ASP A 83 13.44 15.60 25.19
N LEU A 84 13.06 16.03 26.40
CA LEU A 84 13.40 17.35 26.94
C LEU A 84 14.92 17.59 27.04
N ARG A 85 15.75 16.55 27.10
CA ARG A 85 17.19 16.65 27.13
C ARG A 85 17.80 17.15 25.85
N THR A 86 17.10 16.95 24.74
CA THR A 86 17.57 17.33 23.38
C THR A 86 17.03 18.67 22.89
N LEU A 87 16.10 19.30 23.62
CA LEU A 87 15.50 20.58 23.22
C LEU A 87 16.50 21.74 23.09
N PHE A 88 17.66 21.63 23.78
CA PHE A 88 18.72 22.62 23.73
C PHE A 88 19.91 22.20 22.86
N THR A 89 19.73 21.20 22.00
CA THR A 89 20.75 20.71 21.08
C THR A 89 20.32 20.93 19.63
N ASP A 90 21.28 20.85 18.71
CA ASP A 90 21.01 20.95 17.25
C ASP A 90 20.19 19.76 16.69
N LYS A 91 19.97 18.73 17.53
CA LYS A 91 19.23 17.53 17.15
C LYS A 91 18.01 17.36 18.05
N ILE A 92 16.84 17.60 17.53
CA ILE A 92 15.58 17.41 18.26
C ILE A 92 15.21 15.93 18.25
N ARG A 93 15.00 15.35 19.42
CA ARG A 93 14.50 13.99 19.57
C ARG A 93 13.09 14.00 20.16
N ILE A 94 12.22 13.20 19.56
CA ILE A 94 10.89 12.91 20.05
C ILE A 94 10.89 11.45 20.50
N SER A 95 10.55 11.23 21.75
CA SER A 95 10.53 9.88 22.34
C SER A 95 9.41 9.04 21.75
N SER A 96 8.20 9.61 21.65
CA SER A 96 7.08 8.90 21.04
C SER A 96 6.05 9.85 20.43
N ILE A 97 5.37 9.37 19.39
CA ILE A 97 4.14 9.96 18.85
C ILE A 97 3.09 8.85 18.84
N VAL A 98 1.98 9.06 19.54
CA VAL A 98 0.82 8.16 19.51
C VAL A 98 -0.30 8.86 18.77
N VAL A 99 -0.86 8.20 17.75
CA VAL A 99 -1.98 8.71 16.96
C VAL A 99 -3.17 7.78 17.15
N GLU A 100 -4.23 8.31 17.74
CA GLU A 100 -5.45 7.56 18.03
C GLU A 100 -6.49 7.79 16.93
N LYS A 101 -7.02 6.68 16.42
CA LYS A 101 -8.02 6.61 15.35
C LYS A 101 -7.68 7.49 14.14
N PRO A 102 -6.45 7.40 13.61
CA PRO A 102 -6.16 8.13 12.40
C PRO A 102 -6.93 7.56 11.21
N TYR A 103 -7.38 8.45 10.36
CA TYR A 103 -7.92 8.17 9.04
C TYR A 103 -7.00 8.73 7.98
N LEU A 104 -6.70 7.96 6.95
CA LEU A 104 -5.94 8.40 5.78
C LEU A 104 -6.65 7.97 4.52
N SER A 105 -6.79 8.87 3.54
CA SER A 105 -7.20 8.51 2.19
C SER A 105 -6.06 8.74 1.20
N ILE A 106 -5.83 7.74 0.37
CA ILE A 106 -4.79 7.73 -0.65
C ILE A 106 -5.45 7.60 -2.01
N LEU A 107 -4.99 8.37 -2.99
CA LEU A 107 -5.47 8.29 -4.36
C LEU A 107 -4.33 7.90 -5.29
N ARG A 108 -4.54 6.79 -6.03
CA ARG A 108 -3.58 6.25 -6.99
C ARG A 108 -4.03 6.52 -8.41
N TYR A 109 -3.14 7.09 -9.20
CA TYR A 109 -3.22 7.22 -10.65
C TYR A 109 -2.06 6.45 -11.31
N PRO A 110 -2.08 6.23 -12.64
CA PRO A 110 -0.91 5.70 -13.33
C PRO A 110 0.36 6.51 -13.04
N GLY A 111 1.39 5.83 -12.51
CA GLY A 111 2.67 6.46 -12.16
C GLY A 111 2.66 7.45 -10.99
N LYS A 112 1.51 7.69 -10.32
CA LYS A 112 1.41 8.67 -9.23
C LYS A 112 0.57 8.15 -8.06
N LEU A 113 1.14 8.25 -6.86
CA LEU A 113 0.44 8.03 -5.60
C LEU A 113 0.34 9.36 -4.86
N ILE A 114 -0.86 9.79 -4.53
CA ILE A 114 -1.12 11.06 -3.85
C ILE A 114 -1.68 10.76 -2.46
N MET A 115 -0.97 11.27 -1.45
CA MET A 115 -1.40 11.30 -0.05
C MET A 115 -1.42 12.77 0.36
N VAL A 116 -2.38 13.22 1.11
CA VAL A 116 -2.49 14.58 1.67
C VAL A 116 -1.95 15.69 0.71
N PRO A 117 -2.69 16.05 -0.35
CA PRO A 117 -2.22 16.97 -1.40
C PRO A 117 -1.74 18.34 -0.92
N SER A 118 -2.36 18.88 0.16
CA SER A 118 -1.99 20.18 0.73
C SER A 118 -0.52 20.25 1.16
N LEU A 119 0.03 19.13 1.62
CA LEU A 119 1.41 19.04 2.07
C LEU A 119 2.38 18.83 0.90
N THR A 120 1.95 18.13 -0.12
CA THR A 120 2.74 17.88 -1.34
C THR A 120 2.97 19.15 -2.14
N GLN A 121 1.93 19.98 -2.31
CA GLN A 121 2.01 21.26 -3.03
C GLN A 121 2.92 22.27 -2.33
N ARG A 122 2.95 22.26 -1.00
CA ARG A 122 3.83 23.16 -0.24
C ARG A 122 5.30 22.79 -0.40
N GLU A 123 5.65 21.52 -0.42
CA GLU A 123 7.03 21.08 -0.68
C GLU A 123 7.52 21.49 -2.07
N GLU A 124 6.66 21.39 -3.09
CA GLU A 124 6.98 21.82 -4.45
C GLU A 124 7.19 23.33 -4.53
N ASN A 125 6.35 24.10 -3.85
CA ASN A 125 6.47 25.58 -3.80
C ASN A 125 7.72 26.03 -3.02
N GLN A 126 8.08 25.36 -1.93
CA GLN A 126 9.29 25.67 -1.15
C GLN A 126 10.59 25.27 -1.87
N ARG A 127 10.58 24.24 -2.70
CA ARG A 127 11.74 23.89 -3.53
C ARG A 127 12.00 24.90 -4.65
N ASN A 128 10.96 25.53 -5.16
CA ASN A 128 11.04 26.54 -6.21
C ASN A 128 11.45 27.92 -5.67
N SER A 129 11.18 28.21 -4.41
CA SER A 129 11.70 29.38 -3.71
C SER A 129 13.05 29.04 -3.09
N LYS A 130 14.12 29.47 -3.75
CA LYS A 130 15.53 29.31 -3.31
C LYS A 130 15.90 30.09 -2.05
N SER A 131 15.02 30.24 -1.07
CA SER A 131 15.31 30.94 0.17
C SER A 131 15.13 30.00 1.36
N ASP A 132 16.23 29.87 2.13
CA ASP A 132 16.30 29.35 3.48
C ASP A 132 16.23 27.81 3.70
N GLN A 133 17.19 27.09 3.13
CA GLN A 133 17.60 25.80 3.68
C GLN A 133 18.65 25.95 4.82
N ALA A 134 18.74 27.09 5.46
CA ALA A 134 19.60 27.28 6.61
C ALA A 134 18.78 26.92 7.87
N GLY A 135 18.96 25.69 8.41
CA GLY A 135 18.69 25.44 9.80
C GLY A 135 17.55 24.50 10.22
N ALA A 136 16.99 23.69 9.36
CA ALA A 136 16.17 22.58 9.87
C ALA A 136 17.10 21.54 10.53
N GLY A 137 17.23 21.59 11.87
CA GLY A 137 17.99 20.61 12.64
C GLY A 137 17.52 19.18 12.36
N ALA A 138 18.41 18.21 12.53
CA ALA A 138 18.04 16.81 12.40
C ALA A 138 16.99 16.44 13.46
N VAL A 139 15.86 15.86 13.03
CA VAL A 139 14.82 15.39 13.94
C VAL A 139 14.77 13.86 13.90
N MET A 140 14.73 13.26 15.08
CA MET A 140 14.59 11.82 15.26
C MET A 140 13.35 11.53 16.11
N ILE A 141 12.54 10.58 15.69
CA ILE A 141 11.39 10.07 16.43
C ILE A 141 11.67 8.61 16.74
N SER A 142 11.76 8.28 18.02
CA SER A 142 12.11 6.91 18.41
C SER A 142 10.97 5.95 18.10
N THR A 143 9.70 6.32 18.37
CA THR A 143 8.56 5.46 18.13
C THR A 143 7.35 6.27 17.65
N ILE A 144 6.66 5.77 16.63
CA ILE A 144 5.33 6.24 16.20
C ILE A 144 4.38 5.07 16.33
N GLU A 145 3.29 5.24 17.07
CA GLU A 145 2.21 4.26 17.21
C GLU A 145 0.94 4.79 16.59
N LEU A 146 0.32 3.99 15.73
CA LEU A 146 -1.04 4.23 15.23
C LEU A 146 -1.97 3.24 15.91
N LYS A 147 -3.01 3.74 16.57
CA LYS A 147 -4.00 2.93 17.29
C LYS A 147 -5.36 3.04 16.63
N ASN A 148 -5.92 1.90 16.23
CA ASN A 148 -7.24 1.81 15.60
C ASN A 148 -7.34 2.73 14.36
N ALA A 149 -6.34 2.67 13.49
CA ALA A 149 -6.27 3.48 12.28
C ALA A 149 -7.19 2.92 11.18
N SER A 150 -7.56 3.77 10.23
CA SER A 150 -8.29 3.38 9.02
C SER A 150 -7.69 4.01 7.78
N LEU A 151 -7.64 3.24 6.69
CA LEU A 151 -7.07 3.61 5.41
C LEU A 151 -8.07 3.35 4.29
N ASP A 152 -8.33 4.35 3.46
CA ASP A 152 -9.01 4.20 2.18
C ASP A 152 -8.01 4.41 1.04
N LEU A 153 -7.70 3.36 0.30
CA LEU A 153 -6.97 3.44 -0.96
C LEU A 153 -7.96 3.51 -2.12
N TYR A 154 -7.95 4.62 -2.83
CA TYR A 154 -8.72 4.81 -4.06
C TYR A 154 -7.81 4.58 -5.26
N ASP A 155 -8.07 3.54 -6.04
CA ASP A 155 -7.26 3.20 -7.22
C ASP A 155 -8.01 3.52 -8.52
N ALA A 156 -7.58 4.60 -9.18
CA ALA A 156 -8.10 5.03 -10.48
C ALA A 156 -7.42 4.32 -11.66
N THR A 157 -6.44 3.44 -11.41
CA THR A 157 -5.75 2.70 -12.49
C THR A 157 -6.56 1.50 -12.98
N VAL A 158 -7.45 0.97 -12.14
CA VAL A 158 -8.18 -0.28 -12.41
C VAL A 158 -9.66 -0.09 -12.68
N SER A 159 -10.27 0.99 -12.20
CA SER A 159 -11.69 1.25 -12.43
C SER A 159 -12.05 2.74 -12.43
N ARG A 160 -13.19 3.07 -13.04
CA ARG A 160 -13.86 4.38 -12.98
C ARG A 160 -15.33 4.15 -12.61
N PRO A 161 -15.79 4.66 -11.46
CA PRO A 161 -15.04 5.41 -10.43
C PRO A 161 -13.88 4.60 -9.82
N PRO A 162 -12.91 5.26 -9.14
CA PRO A 162 -11.76 4.58 -8.54
C PRO A 162 -12.18 3.45 -7.60
N LEU A 163 -11.51 2.30 -7.68
CA LEU A 163 -11.73 1.21 -6.73
C LEU A 163 -11.30 1.66 -5.33
N ARG A 164 -12.19 1.49 -4.37
CA ARG A 164 -11.89 1.72 -2.95
C ARG A 164 -11.49 0.40 -2.30
N VAL A 165 -10.28 0.33 -1.79
CA VAL A 165 -9.82 -0.72 -0.87
C VAL A 165 -9.73 -0.11 0.52
N ARG A 166 -10.48 -0.66 1.47
CA ARG A 166 -10.55 -0.16 2.84
C ARG A 166 -9.88 -1.12 3.79
N ILE A 167 -9.02 -0.58 4.65
CA ILE A 167 -8.40 -1.31 5.76
C ILE A 167 -8.78 -0.59 7.05
N GLU A 168 -9.27 -1.33 8.04
CA GLU A 168 -9.72 -0.81 9.33
C GLU A 168 -8.97 -1.50 10.48
N GLU A 169 -9.17 -0.99 11.69
CA GLU A 169 -8.56 -1.54 12.90
C GLU A 169 -7.04 -1.71 12.75
N ILE A 170 -6.40 -0.74 12.09
CA ILE A 170 -4.97 -0.81 11.86
C ILE A 170 -4.25 -0.44 13.15
N GLU A 171 -3.43 -1.38 13.63
CA GLU A 171 -2.41 -1.16 14.65
C GLU A 171 -1.05 -1.11 13.96
N ALA A 172 -0.28 -0.06 14.19
CA ALA A 172 1.03 0.07 13.56
C ALA A 172 2.06 0.69 14.51
N VAL A 173 3.29 0.20 14.42
CA VAL A 173 4.45 0.73 15.13
C VAL A 173 5.57 1.00 14.13
N LEU A 174 6.09 2.23 14.13
CA LEU A 174 7.27 2.61 13.40
C LEU A 174 8.37 3.02 14.38
N GLN A 175 9.59 2.55 14.15
CA GLN A 175 10.74 2.84 15.03
C GLN A 175 11.86 3.50 14.24
N ASP A 176 12.59 4.38 14.92
CA ASP A 176 13.79 5.04 14.41
C ASP A 176 13.52 5.89 13.15
N VAL A 177 12.46 6.69 13.19
CA VAL A 177 12.10 7.61 12.09
C VAL A 177 12.94 8.87 12.19
N ALA A 178 13.78 9.16 11.20
CA ALA A 178 14.65 10.33 11.21
C ALA A 178 14.54 11.15 9.93
N SER A 179 14.78 12.47 10.03
CA SER A 179 14.92 13.35 8.88
C SER A 179 16.10 14.34 9.10
N PRO A 180 17.09 14.36 8.21
CA PRO A 180 17.26 13.42 7.10
C PRO A 180 17.40 11.98 7.60
N ALA A 181 16.93 11.02 6.82
CA ALA A 181 16.98 9.61 7.18
C ALA A 181 18.45 9.16 7.33
N ALA A 182 18.89 8.90 8.56
CA ALA A 182 20.24 8.49 8.89
C ALA A 182 20.34 7.01 9.24
N GLU A 183 19.26 6.41 9.70
CA GLU A 183 19.18 5.03 10.18
C GLU A 183 18.04 4.27 9.48
N LYS A 184 17.94 2.97 9.77
CA LYS A 184 16.86 2.13 9.26
C LYS A 184 15.59 2.38 10.07
N THR A 185 14.52 2.78 9.41
CA THR A 185 13.19 2.81 10.01
C THR A 185 12.58 1.42 9.95
N ARG A 186 12.21 0.84 11.10
CA ARG A 186 11.46 -0.40 11.20
C ARG A 186 9.98 -0.11 11.24
N PHE A 187 9.18 -1.03 10.73
CA PHE A 187 7.73 -0.92 10.78
C PHE A 187 7.09 -2.29 10.94
N ASP A 188 6.03 -2.31 11.76
CA ASP A 188 5.11 -3.41 11.91
C ASP A 188 3.69 -2.87 11.88
N LEU A 189 2.82 -3.54 11.10
CA LEU A 189 1.44 -3.10 10.98
C LEU A 189 0.53 -4.31 10.72
N ALA A 190 -0.65 -4.30 11.34
CA ALA A 190 -1.70 -5.27 11.11
C ALA A 190 -3.04 -4.54 11.01
N GLY A 191 -3.99 -5.08 10.22
CA GLY A 191 -5.31 -4.50 10.06
C GLY A 191 -6.27 -5.44 9.34
N ILE A 192 -7.55 -5.04 9.31
CA ILE A 192 -8.65 -5.77 8.69
C ILE A 192 -8.90 -5.19 7.30
N VAL A 193 -8.71 -6.00 6.26
CA VAL A 193 -9.06 -5.64 4.88
C VAL A 193 -10.56 -5.88 4.69
N LYS A 194 -11.31 -4.83 4.45
CA LYS A 194 -12.77 -4.92 4.27
C LYS A 194 -13.09 -5.55 2.92
N GLY A 195 -13.93 -6.55 2.95
CA GLY A 195 -14.43 -7.26 1.79
C GLY A 195 -15.88 -6.92 1.47
N VAL A 196 -16.42 -7.52 0.41
CA VAL A 196 -17.85 -7.46 0.04
C VAL A 196 -18.63 -8.52 0.78
N LYS A 197 -18.09 -9.73 0.88
CA LYS A 197 -18.72 -10.89 1.53
C LYS A 197 -18.13 -11.24 2.87
N ARG A 198 -16.84 -11.02 3.03
CA ARG A 198 -16.09 -11.31 4.25
C ARG A 198 -14.88 -10.40 4.35
N ASP A 199 -14.46 -10.13 5.56
CA ASP A 199 -13.23 -9.39 5.83
C ASP A 199 -12.03 -10.34 5.83
N GLY A 200 -10.88 -9.83 5.38
CA GLY A 200 -9.59 -10.49 5.47
C GLY A 200 -8.67 -9.77 6.46
N ARG A 201 -7.47 -10.29 6.63
CA ARG A 201 -6.43 -9.69 7.46
C ARG A 201 -5.20 -9.34 6.62
N ALA A 202 -4.55 -8.24 6.95
CA ALA A 202 -3.26 -7.87 6.39
C ALA A 202 -2.25 -7.65 7.51
N THR A 203 -1.05 -8.19 7.35
CA THR A 203 0.10 -7.91 8.21
C THR A 203 1.29 -7.52 7.34
N VAL A 204 1.96 -6.43 7.69
CA VAL A 204 3.13 -5.95 6.96
C VAL A 204 4.21 -5.60 7.97
N SER A 205 5.39 -6.18 7.82
CA SER A 205 6.53 -5.89 8.69
C SER A 205 7.82 -5.73 7.89
N GLY A 206 8.79 -5.01 8.45
CA GLY A 206 10.06 -4.85 7.78
C GLY A 206 10.85 -3.63 8.22
N TRP A 207 11.73 -3.21 7.34
CA TRP A 207 12.52 -1.99 7.52
C TRP A 207 12.82 -1.31 6.18
N VAL A 208 13.05 -0.01 6.24
CA VAL A 208 13.48 0.82 5.10
C VAL A 208 14.73 1.58 5.51
N GLY A 209 15.77 1.50 4.69
CA GLY A 209 17.02 2.22 4.89
C GLY A 209 16.97 3.68 4.42
N PRO A 210 18.06 4.42 4.67
CA PRO A 210 18.21 5.81 4.22
C PRO A 210 17.99 5.97 2.72
N GLY A 211 17.21 6.98 2.34
CA GLY A 211 16.92 7.26 0.93
C GLY A 211 16.02 6.21 0.24
N ALA A 212 15.48 5.23 0.97
CA ALA A 212 14.63 4.14 0.47
C ALA A 212 15.26 3.28 -0.65
N ARG A 213 16.58 3.23 -0.71
CA ARG A 213 17.32 2.40 -1.68
C ARG A 213 17.37 0.93 -1.26
N ASP A 214 17.40 0.71 0.03
CA ASP A 214 17.46 -0.61 0.65
C ASP A 214 16.23 -0.80 1.53
N SER A 215 15.62 -1.97 1.48
CA SER A 215 14.51 -2.33 2.34
C SER A 215 14.35 -3.84 2.41
N SER A 216 13.69 -4.31 3.46
CA SER A 216 13.21 -5.68 3.55
C SER A 216 11.79 -5.63 4.06
N SER A 217 10.88 -6.41 3.47
CA SER A 217 9.50 -6.47 3.91
C SER A 217 8.93 -7.87 3.80
N ARG A 218 8.03 -8.17 4.72
CA ARG A 218 7.14 -9.33 4.67
C ARG A 218 5.70 -8.82 4.66
N ILE A 219 4.93 -9.32 3.70
CA ILE A 219 3.51 -9.02 3.55
C ILE A 219 2.75 -10.33 3.64
N VAL A 220 1.81 -10.40 4.57
CA VAL A 220 0.91 -11.54 4.74
C VAL A 220 -0.51 -11.03 4.59
N LEU A 221 -1.26 -11.63 3.68
CA LEU A 221 -2.71 -11.45 3.56
C LEU A 221 -3.38 -12.77 3.86
N GLU A 222 -4.46 -12.73 4.63
CA GLU A 222 -5.23 -13.91 5.03
C GLU A 222 -6.70 -13.70 4.71
N ALA A 223 -7.28 -14.64 3.99
CA ALA A 223 -8.70 -14.71 3.67
C ALA A 223 -9.28 -13.44 3.04
N VAL A 224 -8.48 -12.69 2.26
CA VAL A 224 -8.94 -11.46 1.61
C VAL A 224 -9.97 -11.77 0.53
N ASP A 225 -11.12 -11.09 0.57
CA ASP A 225 -12.24 -11.32 -0.35
C ASP A 225 -11.86 -10.95 -1.79
N MET A 226 -11.86 -11.93 -2.67
CA MET A 226 -11.52 -11.73 -4.08
C MET A 226 -12.59 -10.93 -4.83
N VAL A 227 -13.84 -10.92 -4.35
CA VAL A 227 -14.91 -10.10 -4.95
C VAL A 227 -14.60 -8.61 -4.79
N ALA A 228 -14.06 -8.21 -3.64
CA ALA A 228 -13.61 -6.84 -3.40
C ALA A 228 -12.42 -6.44 -4.29
N LEU A 229 -11.59 -7.42 -4.67
CA LEU A 229 -10.40 -7.21 -5.50
C LEU A 229 -10.65 -7.46 -7.00
N GLN A 230 -11.90 -7.72 -7.40
CA GLN A 230 -12.26 -8.08 -8.77
C GLN A 230 -11.67 -7.14 -9.85
N PRO A 231 -11.66 -5.79 -9.72
CA PRO A 231 -11.08 -4.93 -10.75
C PRO A 231 -9.58 -5.13 -10.99
N TYR A 232 -8.87 -5.75 -10.06
CA TYR A 232 -7.47 -6.16 -10.25
C TYR A 232 -7.34 -7.50 -10.98
N LEU A 233 -8.31 -8.39 -10.80
CA LEU A 233 -8.24 -9.78 -11.22
C LEU A 233 -8.77 -10.00 -12.64
N VAL A 234 -9.86 -9.31 -13.00
CA VAL A 234 -10.56 -9.51 -14.28
C VAL A 234 -10.81 -8.19 -15.00
N LYS A 235 -10.79 -8.22 -16.33
CA LYS A 235 -11.16 -7.06 -17.15
C LYS A 235 -12.68 -6.85 -17.10
N ARG A 236 -13.11 -5.60 -17.34
CA ARG A 236 -14.50 -5.15 -17.16
C ARG A 236 -15.56 -5.96 -17.92
N ASN A 237 -15.19 -6.61 -19.02
CA ASN A 237 -16.07 -7.39 -19.89
C ASN A 237 -15.86 -8.91 -19.74
N GLU A 238 -15.07 -9.34 -18.76
CA GLU A 238 -14.82 -10.75 -18.51
C GLU A 238 -15.72 -11.27 -17.37
N ALA A 239 -15.71 -12.61 -17.16
CA ALA A 239 -16.47 -13.24 -16.11
C ALA A 239 -16.17 -12.63 -14.74
N GLN A 240 -17.21 -12.36 -13.96
CA GLN A 240 -17.10 -11.78 -12.63
C GLN A 240 -16.72 -12.85 -11.61
N VAL A 241 -15.90 -12.48 -10.62
CA VAL A 241 -15.63 -13.34 -9.45
C VAL A 241 -16.90 -13.44 -8.62
N ALA A 242 -17.46 -14.63 -8.49
CA ALA A 242 -18.66 -14.88 -7.69
C ALA A 242 -18.31 -15.06 -6.22
N LYS A 243 -17.22 -15.79 -5.92
CA LYS A 243 -16.67 -15.99 -4.57
C LYS A 243 -15.20 -16.41 -4.64
N GLY A 244 -14.55 -16.40 -3.50
CA GLY A 244 -13.19 -16.85 -3.30
C GLY A 244 -12.44 -15.95 -2.34
N THR A 245 -11.40 -16.50 -1.72
CA THR A 245 -10.47 -15.76 -0.88
C THR A 245 -9.05 -15.90 -1.38
N LEU A 246 -8.25 -14.91 -1.06
CA LEU A 246 -6.84 -14.84 -1.39
C LEU A 246 -6.03 -14.79 -0.11
N ASP A 247 -5.10 -15.74 0.01
CA ASP A 247 -3.99 -15.67 0.95
C ASP A 247 -2.71 -15.34 0.19
N LEU A 248 -1.89 -14.47 0.77
CA LEU A 248 -0.59 -14.08 0.21
C LEU A 248 0.47 -14.14 1.29
N ASN A 249 1.60 -14.74 0.98
CA ASN A 249 2.82 -14.59 1.76
C ASN A 249 3.93 -14.12 0.81
N LEU A 250 4.39 -12.88 0.98
CA LEU A 250 5.42 -12.27 0.17
C LEU A 250 6.55 -11.79 1.07
N ALA A 251 7.75 -12.28 0.82
CA ALA A 251 8.98 -11.72 1.37
C ALA A 251 9.77 -11.02 0.24
N SER A 252 10.17 -9.78 0.46
CA SER A 252 10.92 -9.00 -0.52
C SER A 252 12.11 -8.30 0.11
N GLU A 253 13.19 -8.22 -0.65
CA GLU A 253 14.39 -7.48 -0.31
C GLU A 253 14.72 -6.51 -1.45
N VAL A 254 15.05 -5.30 -1.10
CA VAL A 254 15.52 -4.28 -2.05
C VAL A 254 16.94 -3.90 -1.66
N ARG A 255 17.85 -3.97 -2.62
CA ARG A 255 19.23 -3.49 -2.48
C ARG A 255 19.57 -2.57 -3.64
N ASN A 256 19.98 -1.35 -3.36
CA ASN A 256 20.29 -0.35 -4.38
C ASN A 256 19.18 -0.21 -5.45
N ASN A 257 17.93 -0.13 -5.02
CA ASN A 257 16.71 -0.09 -5.85
C ASN A 257 16.46 -1.38 -6.68
N ASN A 258 17.22 -2.45 -6.49
CA ASN A 258 16.94 -3.75 -7.10
C ASN A 258 16.12 -4.61 -6.14
N LEU A 259 14.96 -5.02 -6.62
CA LEU A 259 13.99 -5.85 -5.91
C LEU A 259 14.27 -7.32 -6.20
N ASP A 260 14.34 -8.13 -5.16
CA ASP A 260 14.21 -9.60 -5.20
C ASP A 260 13.13 -10.00 -4.19
N GLY A 261 12.04 -10.59 -4.66
CA GLY A 261 10.92 -11.01 -3.86
C GLY A 261 10.49 -12.42 -4.22
N LYS A 262 10.09 -13.18 -3.19
CA LYS A 262 9.50 -14.50 -3.34
C LYS A 262 8.18 -14.51 -2.62
N GLY A 263 7.15 -15.01 -3.29
CA GLY A 263 5.82 -15.08 -2.71
C GLY A 263 5.08 -16.34 -3.09
N LYS A 264 4.06 -16.61 -2.28
CA LYS A 264 3.07 -17.64 -2.51
C LYS A 264 1.69 -17.03 -2.39
N VAL A 265 0.84 -17.29 -3.37
CA VAL A 265 -0.58 -16.97 -3.37
C VAL A 265 -1.36 -18.27 -3.28
N ILE A 266 -2.35 -18.30 -2.42
CA ILE A 266 -3.33 -19.37 -2.35
C ILE A 266 -4.71 -18.76 -2.62
N LEU A 267 -5.40 -19.27 -3.64
CA LEU A 267 -6.75 -18.88 -3.98
C LEU A 267 -7.68 -20.01 -3.51
N GLN A 268 -8.51 -19.72 -2.49
CA GLN A 268 -9.44 -20.70 -1.95
C GLN A 268 -10.85 -20.45 -2.48
N ASP A 269 -11.56 -21.52 -2.79
CA ASP A 269 -12.97 -21.51 -3.20
C ASP A 269 -13.28 -20.56 -4.35
N LEU A 270 -12.29 -20.30 -5.24
CA LEU A 270 -12.48 -19.41 -6.37
C LEU A 270 -13.57 -19.95 -7.30
N GLU A 271 -14.60 -19.14 -7.55
CA GLU A 271 -15.64 -19.38 -8.53
C GLU A 271 -15.94 -18.09 -9.30
N PHE A 272 -16.19 -18.25 -10.60
CA PHE A 272 -16.69 -17.19 -11.46
C PHE A 272 -18.19 -17.30 -11.63
N ALA A 273 -18.87 -16.16 -11.73
CA ALA A 273 -20.29 -16.13 -12.08
C ALA A 273 -20.49 -16.73 -13.46
N PRO A 274 -21.63 -17.41 -13.72
CA PRO A 274 -21.96 -17.88 -15.05
C PRO A 274 -21.96 -16.71 -16.03
N SER A 275 -21.18 -16.81 -17.08
CA SER A 275 -21.21 -15.80 -18.15
C SER A 275 -22.42 -16.03 -19.04
N ARG A 276 -23.01 -14.94 -19.54
CA ARG A 276 -24.13 -14.99 -20.49
C ARG A 276 -23.68 -15.15 -21.96
N GLY A 277 -22.35 -15.35 -22.21
CA GLY A 277 -21.76 -15.45 -23.53
C GLY A 277 -21.24 -16.84 -23.87
N PHE A 278 -21.40 -17.26 -25.13
CA PHE A 278 -20.82 -18.50 -25.65
C PHE A 278 -19.28 -18.56 -25.64
N PHE A 279 -18.59 -17.47 -25.27
CA PHE A 279 -17.14 -17.31 -25.35
C PHE A 279 -16.44 -17.25 -24.00
N ASP A 280 -17.07 -17.72 -22.91
CA ASP A 280 -16.40 -17.80 -21.61
C ASP A 280 -15.46 -19.00 -21.55
N THR A 281 -14.52 -19.00 -22.47
CA THR A 281 -13.54 -20.05 -22.60
C THR A 281 -12.13 -19.50 -22.35
N PHE A 282 -11.31 -20.32 -21.71
CA PHE A 282 -9.88 -20.12 -21.63
C PHE A 282 -9.21 -21.20 -22.49
N MET A 283 -8.50 -20.79 -23.54
CA MET A 283 -7.90 -21.70 -24.54
C MET A 283 -8.90 -22.73 -25.12
N GLY A 284 -10.16 -22.31 -25.35
CA GLY A 284 -11.21 -23.17 -25.90
C GLY A 284 -11.91 -24.07 -24.88
N LEU A 285 -11.53 -24.06 -23.61
CA LEU A 285 -12.19 -24.80 -22.52
C LEU A 285 -13.04 -23.85 -21.66
N PRO A 286 -14.20 -24.32 -21.12
CA PRO A 286 -14.96 -23.53 -20.16
C PRO A 286 -14.08 -23.12 -18.98
N ARG A 287 -14.09 -21.84 -18.63
CA ARG A 287 -13.22 -21.25 -17.61
C ARG A 287 -13.32 -21.96 -16.25
N ASN A 288 -14.54 -22.29 -15.84
CA ASN A 288 -14.75 -23.05 -14.59
C ASN A 288 -14.17 -24.47 -14.65
N ALA A 289 -14.12 -25.10 -15.82
CA ALA A 289 -13.46 -26.40 -15.96
C ALA A 289 -11.94 -26.25 -15.73
N VAL A 290 -11.29 -25.24 -16.34
CA VAL A 290 -9.87 -24.97 -16.13
C VAL A 290 -9.58 -24.72 -14.65
N ILE A 291 -10.39 -23.90 -13.97
CA ILE A 291 -10.25 -23.62 -12.55
C ILE A 291 -10.38 -24.90 -11.71
N SER A 292 -11.36 -25.76 -12.02
CA SER A 292 -11.53 -27.05 -11.33
C SER A 292 -10.33 -27.97 -11.45
N PHE A 293 -9.60 -27.91 -12.57
CA PHE A 293 -8.36 -28.69 -12.74
C PHE A 293 -7.17 -28.14 -11.98
N LEU A 294 -7.12 -26.82 -11.79
CA LEU A 294 -6.05 -26.20 -11.04
C LEU A 294 -6.20 -26.36 -9.53
N LYS A 295 -7.43 -26.61 -9.07
CA LYS A 295 -7.71 -26.83 -7.65
C LYS A 295 -7.15 -28.17 -7.16
N ASP A 296 -6.63 -28.13 -5.96
CA ASP A 296 -6.25 -29.32 -5.21
C ASP A 296 -7.46 -29.95 -4.48
N ASN A 297 -7.19 -30.99 -3.66
CA ASN A 297 -8.21 -31.68 -2.87
C ASN A 297 -8.88 -30.78 -1.82
N ASN A 298 -8.26 -29.63 -1.48
CA ASN A 298 -8.78 -28.62 -0.55
C ASN A 298 -9.51 -27.48 -1.26
N ASN A 299 -9.81 -27.63 -2.56
CA ASN A 299 -10.43 -26.59 -3.39
C ASN A 299 -9.58 -25.30 -3.53
N ALA A 300 -8.26 -25.42 -3.37
CA ALA A 300 -7.28 -24.36 -3.41
C ALA A 300 -6.40 -24.40 -4.66
N ILE A 301 -5.98 -23.24 -5.11
CA ILE A 301 -5.00 -23.07 -6.19
C ILE A 301 -3.77 -22.40 -5.59
N ASP A 302 -2.69 -23.14 -5.48
CA ASP A 302 -1.40 -22.68 -4.99
C ASP A 302 -0.54 -22.16 -6.14
N VAL A 303 -0.03 -20.94 -6.01
CA VAL A 303 0.85 -20.31 -6.99
C VAL A 303 2.07 -19.69 -6.31
N ASP A 304 3.23 -20.25 -6.60
CA ASP A 304 4.50 -19.62 -6.22
C ASP A 304 4.94 -18.64 -7.30
N PHE A 305 5.48 -17.50 -6.89
CA PHE A 305 5.94 -16.46 -7.81
C PHE A 305 7.21 -15.76 -7.32
N THR A 306 7.88 -15.08 -8.24
CA THR A 306 9.01 -14.20 -7.94
C THR A 306 8.79 -12.82 -8.50
N LEU A 307 9.27 -11.80 -7.76
CA LEU A 307 9.33 -10.40 -8.18
C LEU A 307 10.79 -10.00 -8.32
N ARG A 308 11.23 -9.59 -9.49
CA ARG A 308 12.61 -9.17 -9.73
C ARG A 308 12.68 -7.91 -10.56
N GLY A 309 13.73 -7.13 -10.36
CA GLY A 309 14.02 -5.96 -11.17
C GLY A 309 14.12 -4.67 -10.36
N ASN A 310 14.03 -3.53 -11.05
CA ASN A 310 14.05 -2.24 -10.38
C ASN A 310 12.72 -1.95 -9.68
N THR A 311 12.77 -1.30 -8.51
CA THR A 311 11.58 -0.97 -7.72
C THR A 311 10.55 -0.11 -8.47
N SER A 312 10.98 0.66 -9.48
CA SER A 312 10.07 1.44 -10.32
C SER A 312 9.39 0.62 -11.41
N ASN A 313 9.92 -0.58 -11.76
CA ASN A 313 9.36 -1.47 -12.78
C ASN A 313 9.73 -2.94 -12.48
N PRO A 314 9.16 -3.54 -11.44
CA PRO A 314 9.44 -4.92 -11.09
C PRO A 314 8.89 -5.89 -12.14
N ASN A 315 9.67 -6.92 -12.48
CA ASN A 315 9.22 -8.02 -13.31
C ASN A 315 8.61 -9.11 -12.43
N PHE A 316 7.44 -9.57 -12.82
CA PHE A 316 6.74 -10.65 -12.17
C PHE A 316 6.90 -11.94 -13.00
N SER A 317 7.25 -13.05 -12.36
CA SER A 317 7.26 -14.36 -13.00
C SER A 317 6.63 -15.43 -12.12
N LEU A 318 5.81 -16.27 -12.73
CA LEU A 318 5.21 -17.44 -12.10
C LEU A 318 6.21 -18.61 -12.13
N ASN A 319 6.08 -19.51 -11.16
CA ASN A 319 6.83 -20.77 -11.18
C ASN A 319 6.37 -21.64 -12.36
N GLU A 320 7.31 -22.34 -13.00
CA GLU A 320 7.06 -23.25 -14.12
C GLU A 320 6.04 -24.36 -13.79
N ASN A 321 5.90 -24.73 -12.53
CA ASN A 321 4.94 -25.75 -12.08
C ASN A 321 3.48 -25.41 -12.42
N LEU A 322 3.07 -24.15 -12.43
CA LEU A 322 1.71 -23.78 -12.77
C LEU A 322 1.41 -24.01 -14.25
N SER A 323 2.31 -23.60 -15.16
CA SER A 323 2.17 -23.84 -16.59
C SER A 323 2.12 -25.34 -16.92
N THR A 324 2.94 -26.16 -16.22
CA THR A 324 2.91 -27.62 -16.37
C THR A 324 1.60 -28.22 -15.85
N ARG A 325 1.07 -27.76 -14.71
CA ARG A 325 -0.25 -28.22 -14.19
C ARG A 325 -1.39 -27.90 -15.16
N VAL A 326 -1.39 -26.70 -15.72
CA VAL A 326 -2.38 -26.29 -16.74
C VAL A 326 -2.27 -27.18 -17.99
N ALA A 327 -1.05 -27.37 -18.50
CA ALA A 327 -0.80 -28.21 -19.67
C ALA A 327 -1.23 -29.68 -19.44
N THR A 328 -0.94 -30.25 -18.27
CA THR A 328 -1.32 -31.61 -17.88
C THR A 328 -2.83 -31.76 -17.77
N ALA A 329 -3.49 -30.79 -17.15
CA ALA A 329 -4.94 -30.78 -17.02
C ALA A 329 -5.64 -30.73 -18.38
N MET A 330 -5.12 -29.90 -19.31
CA MET A 330 -5.64 -29.81 -20.68
C MET A 330 -5.41 -31.09 -21.47
N ALA A 331 -4.23 -31.70 -21.36
CA ALA A 331 -3.92 -32.96 -22.07
C ALA A 331 -4.85 -34.11 -21.64
N GLY A 332 -5.13 -34.23 -20.32
CA GLY A 332 -6.04 -35.24 -19.80
C GLY A 332 -7.48 -35.14 -20.31
N GLN A 333 -7.98 -33.92 -20.54
CA GLN A 333 -9.33 -33.68 -21.06
C GLN A 333 -9.45 -33.89 -22.56
N LEU A 334 -8.43 -33.53 -23.30
CA LEU A 334 -8.46 -33.61 -24.78
C LEU A 334 -8.07 -35.01 -25.27
N GLY A 335 -7.70 -35.95 -24.40
CA GLY A 335 -7.19 -37.27 -24.78
C GLY A 335 -5.90 -37.20 -25.61
N VAL A 336 -5.16 -36.09 -25.54
CA VAL A 336 -3.96 -35.84 -26.34
C VAL A 336 -2.73 -36.07 -25.49
N SER A 337 -1.66 -36.61 -26.07
CA SER A 337 -0.39 -36.78 -25.37
C SER A 337 0.16 -35.42 -24.88
N ILE A 338 0.65 -35.37 -23.64
CA ILE A 338 1.32 -34.21 -23.04
C ILE A 338 2.40 -33.64 -23.97
N LYS A 339 3.08 -34.52 -24.74
CA LYS A 339 4.10 -34.14 -25.71
C LYS A 339 3.51 -33.27 -26.84
N ASN A 340 2.35 -33.63 -27.34
CA ASN A 340 1.67 -32.88 -28.43
C ASN A 340 1.12 -31.53 -27.92
N VAL A 341 0.69 -31.46 -26.65
CA VAL A 341 0.28 -30.19 -26.03
C VAL A 341 1.48 -29.29 -25.79
N ALA A 342 2.59 -29.82 -25.32
CA ALA A 342 3.84 -29.06 -25.15
C ALA A 342 4.42 -28.55 -26.47
N GLU A 343 4.39 -29.37 -27.52
CA GLU A 343 4.79 -28.96 -28.88
C GLU A 343 3.82 -27.95 -29.51
N GLY A 344 2.52 -28.13 -29.28
CA GLY A 344 1.48 -27.16 -29.68
C GLY A 344 1.60 -25.82 -28.94
N LEU A 345 1.91 -25.84 -27.66
CA LEU A 345 2.20 -24.62 -26.88
C LEU A 345 3.49 -23.95 -27.36
N GLY A 346 4.51 -24.73 -27.78
CA GLY A 346 5.74 -24.19 -28.36
C GLY A 346 5.53 -23.51 -29.74
N THR A 347 4.58 -23.98 -30.53
CA THR A 347 4.23 -23.38 -31.84
C THR A 347 3.17 -22.29 -31.73
N LEU A 348 2.20 -22.41 -30.80
CA LEU A 348 1.24 -21.36 -30.45
C LEU A 348 1.88 -20.25 -29.62
N GLY A 349 2.96 -20.53 -28.87
CA GLY A 349 3.72 -19.55 -28.08
C GLY A 349 4.32 -18.40 -28.90
N ARG A 350 4.42 -18.52 -30.23
CA ARG A 350 4.81 -17.42 -31.13
C ARG A 350 3.64 -16.62 -31.71
N LYS A 351 2.40 -17.16 -31.69
CA LYS A 351 1.19 -16.48 -32.23
C LYS A 351 -0.01 -16.45 -31.28
N GLY A 352 0.01 -17.22 -30.20
CA GLY A 352 -1.12 -17.42 -29.29
C GLY A 352 -0.92 -16.96 -27.84
N MET A 353 0.22 -16.33 -27.52
CA MET A 353 0.46 -15.76 -26.20
C MET A 353 -0.48 -14.61 -25.85
N GLU A 354 -1.18 -14.03 -26.82
CA GLU A 354 -2.22 -13.02 -26.57
C GLU A 354 -3.49 -13.58 -25.92
N GLY A 355 -3.80 -14.87 -26.12
CA GLY A 355 -5.02 -15.52 -25.59
C GLY A 355 -4.80 -16.33 -24.30
N ALA A 356 -3.65 -17.01 -24.16
CA ALA A 356 -3.32 -17.80 -22.98
C ALA A 356 -2.90 -16.94 -21.78
N GLY A 357 -2.46 -15.71 -22.06
CA GLY A 357 -2.05 -14.72 -21.11
C GLY A 357 -3.15 -14.23 -20.16
N SER A 358 -4.44 -14.42 -20.46
CA SER A 358 -5.49 -13.67 -19.76
C SER A 358 -5.72 -14.09 -18.29
N VAL A 359 -5.48 -15.34 -17.88
CA VAL A 359 -5.55 -15.73 -16.45
C VAL A 359 -4.19 -15.58 -15.81
N VAL A 360 -3.12 -16.00 -16.48
CA VAL A 360 -1.74 -15.79 -16.03
C VAL A 360 -1.38 -14.30 -16.09
N GLU A 361 -1.78 -13.56 -17.16
CA GLU A 361 -1.72 -12.11 -17.23
C GLU A 361 -2.70 -11.43 -16.24
N GLY A 362 -3.84 -12.00 -15.92
CA GLY A 362 -4.77 -11.52 -14.91
C GLY A 362 -4.11 -11.47 -13.53
N VAL A 363 -3.49 -12.55 -13.09
CA VAL A 363 -2.74 -12.61 -11.84
C VAL A 363 -1.44 -11.80 -11.94
N GLY A 364 -0.68 -11.96 -13.04
CA GLY A 364 0.54 -11.20 -13.27
C GLY A 364 0.29 -9.71 -13.47
N SER A 365 -0.78 -9.32 -14.19
CA SER A 365 -1.16 -7.92 -14.37
C SER A 365 -1.80 -7.33 -13.11
N ALA A 366 -2.47 -8.12 -12.27
CA ALA A 366 -2.95 -7.69 -10.97
C ALA A 366 -1.77 -7.38 -10.05
N PHE A 367 -0.76 -8.25 -9.98
CA PHE A 367 0.48 -7.98 -9.26
C PHE A 367 1.28 -6.81 -9.85
N LYS A 368 1.41 -6.75 -11.18
CA LYS A 368 2.07 -5.63 -11.87
C LYS A 368 1.32 -4.32 -11.67
N ARG A 369 -0.02 -4.33 -11.55
CA ARG A 369 -0.83 -3.14 -11.23
C ARG A 369 -0.80 -2.78 -9.76
N LEU A 370 -0.66 -3.75 -8.85
CA LEU A 370 -0.52 -3.50 -7.41
C LEU A 370 0.86 -2.92 -7.05
N PHE A 371 1.93 -3.36 -7.74
CA PHE A 371 3.32 -3.06 -7.37
C PHE A 371 4.14 -2.39 -8.46
N GLY A 372 3.71 -2.41 -9.73
CA GLY A 372 4.42 -1.84 -10.89
C GLY A 372 3.78 -0.54 -11.39
N GLY A 373 4.55 0.54 -11.44
CA GLY A 373 4.17 1.76 -12.14
C GLY A 373 4.18 1.52 -13.66
N ASP A 374 3.04 1.72 -14.30
CA ASP A 374 2.93 1.69 -15.76
C ASP A 374 3.66 2.93 -16.33
N LYS A 375 4.70 2.72 -17.12
CA LYS A 375 5.29 3.79 -17.92
C LYS A 375 4.48 3.93 -19.20
N ARG A 376 3.86 5.02 -19.37
CA ARG A 376 3.65 5.71 -20.64
C ARG A 376 4.24 7.10 -20.55
#